data_02fd2a370d5ceb620cbf8f1aefcdae8b
#
_entry.id   02fd2a370d5ceb620cbf8f1aefcdae8b
#
_cell.length_a   1.000
_cell.length_b   1.000
_cell.length_c   1.000
_cell.angle_alpha   90.00
_cell.angle_beta   90.00
_cell.angle_gamma   90.00
#
_symmetry.space_group_name_H-M   'P 1'
#
loop_
_entity.id
_entity.type
_entity.pdbx_description
1 polymer ?
#
loop_
_entity_poly.entity_id
_entity_poly.type
_entity_poly.pdbx_seq_one_letter_code
_entity_poly.pdbx_strand_id
1 'polypeptide(L)'
;MSGKILLDTNAVIYALNGGLTLPKADYCISIITEMELFSYSKLTELEEQNIKNLLTHFEIFNITNGIKNRTIEIRKTYGIKLPDSIICATALINRATLISNDKQLSKIVDLKILSLEEFCK
;
A
#
# COMPACT_ATOMS: atom_id res chain seq x y z
N MET A 1 4.11 10.53 15.27
CA MET A 1 5.03 10.12 14.24
C MET A 1 4.83 10.96 13.00
N SER A 2 5.91 11.57 12.53
CA SER A 2 5.87 12.47 11.40
C SER A 2 6.29 11.75 10.13
N GLY A 3 5.58 10.82 9.66
CA GLY A 3 5.92 10.08 8.46
C GLY A 3 4.69 9.66 7.71
N LYS A 4 4.87 9.35 6.45
CA LYS A 4 3.79 8.85 5.63
C LYS A 4 3.52 7.39 5.97
N ILE A 5 2.25 7.03 5.94
CA ILE A 5 1.78 5.66 6.14
C ILE A 5 1.26 5.16 4.81
N LEU A 6 1.93 4.17 4.25
CA LEU A 6 1.52 3.59 2.97
C LEU A 6 0.78 2.28 3.23
N LEU A 7 -0.46 2.20 2.75
CA LEU A 7 -1.27 1.00 2.88
C LEU A 7 -1.11 0.13 1.63
N ASP A 8 -0.90 -1.19 1.83
CA ASP A 8 -0.98 -2.10 0.69
C ASP A 8 -2.45 -2.31 0.31
N THR A 9 -2.68 -3.00 -0.81
CA THR A 9 -4.03 -3.17 -1.32
C THR A 9 -4.94 -3.88 -0.33
N ASN A 10 -4.46 -4.93 0.32
CA ASN A 10 -5.26 -5.67 1.30
C ASN A 10 -5.59 -4.83 2.53
N ALA A 11 -4.67 -3.97 2.97
CA ALA A 11 -4.93 -3.07 4.08
C ALA A 11 -6.05 -2.07 3.74
N VAL A 12 -6.06 -1.55 2.51
CA VAL A 12 -7.14 -0.67 2.06
C VAL A 12 -8.48 -1.41 2.04
N ILE A 13 -8.50 -2.62 1.50
CA ILE A 13 -9.71 -3.44 1.45
C ILE A 13 -10.24 -3.68 2.86
N TYR A 14 -9.36 -3.98 3.80
CA TYR A 14 -9.73 -4.22 5.18
C TYR A 14 -10.39 -2.97 5.80
N ALA A 15 -9.81 -1.80 5.54
CA ALA A 15 -10.36 -0.54 6.01
C ALA A 15 -11.75 -0.25 5.40
N LEU A 16 -11.90 -0.53 4.10
CA LEU A 16 -13.18 -0.35 3.40
C LEU A 16 -14.28 -1.25 3.97
N ASN A 17 -13.91 -2.44 4.41
CA ASN A 17 -14.87 -3.39 4.99
C ASN A 17 -15.19 -3.12 6.45
N GLY A 18 -14.65 -2.04 7.02
CA GLY A 18 -14.94 -1.65 8.39
C GLY A 18 -14.30 -2.55 9.45
N GLY A 19 -13.26 -3.31 9.08
CA GLY A 19 -12.62 -4.24 9.98
C GLY A 19 -11.89 -3.56 11.14
N LEU A 20 -11.27 -2.41 10.88
CA LEU A 20 -10.55 -1.64 11.89
C LEU A 20 -10.71 -0.15 11.59
N THR A 21 -10.70 0.64 12.64
CA THR A 21 -10.65 2.10 12.51
C THR A 21 -9.18 2.51 12.34
N LEU A 22 -8.88 3.16 11.22
CA LEU A 22 -7.54 3.66 10.98
C LEU A 22 -7.25 4.86 11.87
N PRO A 23 -6.09 4.89 12.55
CA PRO A 23 -5.72 6.06 13.32
C PRO A 23 -5.47 7.26 12.41
N LYS A 24 -5.50 8.45 12.99
CA LYS A 24 -5.20 9.67 12.23
C LYS A 24 -3.74 9.66 11.80
N ALA A 25 -3.50 9.81 10.50
CA ALA A 25 -2.15 9.76 9.94
C ALA A 25 -2.16 10.34 8.53
N ASP A 26 -0.96 10.53 7.98
CA ASP A 26 -0.76 10.99 6.61
C ASP A 26 -0.68 9.75 5.70
N TYR A 27 -1.81 9.40 5.09
CA TYR A 27 -1.94 8.16 4.32
C TYR A 27 -1.60 8.36 2.85
N CYS A 28 -0.96 7.34 2.28
CA CYS A 28 -0.69 7.27 0.85
C CYS A 28 -0.85 5.84 0.35
N ILE A 29 -0.98 5.70 -0.95
CA ILE A 29 -1.00 4.40 -1.63
C ILE A 29 -0.19 4.50 -2.92
N SER A 30 0.19 3.34 -3.44
CA SER A 30 0.77 3.24 -4.77
C SER A 30 -0.34 3.30 -5.84
N ILE A 31 -0.02 3.84 -7.01
CA ILE A 31 -0.92 3.79 -8.16
C ILE A 31 -1.33 2.34 -8.49
N ILE A 32 -0.48 1.36 -8.20
CA ILE A 32 -0.82 -0.05 -8.42
C ILE A 32 -1.99 -0.47 -7.53
N THR A 33 -2.03 0.03 -6.30
CA THR A 33 -3.14 -0.25 -5.39
C THR A 33 -4.45 0.33 -5.92
N GLU A 34 -4.42 1.56 -6.42
CA GLU A 34 -5.61 2.16 -7.03
C GLU A 34 -6.12 1.29 -8.18
N MET A 35 -5.22 0.88 -9.06
CA MET A 35 -5.59 0.02 -10.20
C MET A 35 -6.18 -1.31 -9.73
N GLU A 36 -5.59 -1.92 -8.73
CA GLU A 36 -6.09 -3.19 -8.20
C GLU A 36 -7.48 -3.05 -7.58
N LEU A 37 -7.71 -1.98 -6.83
CA LEU A 37 -9.00 -1.74 -6.20
C LEU A 37 -10.14 -1.60 -7.22
N PHE A 38 -9.88 -0.92 -8.34
CA PHE A 38 -10.90 -0.70 -9.37
C PHE A 38 -10.96 -1.81 -10.42
N SER A 39 -10.12 -2.83 -10.31
CA SER A 39 -10.05 -3.91 -11.32
C SER A 39 -10.97 -5.09 -11.03
N TYR A 40 -11.67 -5.09 -9.93
CA TYR A 40 -12.61 -6.17 -9.62
C TYR A 40 -13.78 -6.15 -10.61
N SER A 41 -13.95 -7.27 -11.33
CA SER A 41 -14.97 -7.38 -12.37
C SER A 41 -16.41 -7.31 -11.85
N LYS A 42 -16.60 -7.62 -10.56
CA LYS A 42 -17.94 -7.61 -9.92
C LYS A 42 -18.14 -6.42 -8.98
N LEU A 43 -17.35 -5.37 -9.17
CA LEU A 43 -17.45 -4.18 -8.34
C LEU A 43 -18.80 -3.50 -8.59
N THR A 44 -19.57 -3.27 -7.52
CA THR A 44 -20.84 -2.56 -7.60
C THR A 44 -20.60 -1.05 -7.67
N GLU A 45 -21.60 -0.30 -8.13
CA GLU A 45 -21.51 1.16 -8.15
C GLU A 45 -21.28 1.74 -6.75
N LEU A 46 -21.92 1.18 -5.74
CA LEU A 46 -21.76 1.62 -4.36
C LEU A 46 -20.32 1.36 -3.87
N GLU A 47 -19.80 0.17 -4.14
CA GLU A 47 -18.42 -0.17 -3.77
C GLU A 47 -17.43 0.75 -4.47
N GLU A 48 -17.61 1.01 -5.76
CA GLU A 48 -16.77 1.92 -6.51
C GLU A 48 -16.79 3.31 -5.91
N GLN A 49 -17.99 3.81 -5.54
CA GLN A 49 -18.11 5.12 -4.92
C GLN A 49 -17.41 5.17 -3.55
N ASN A 50 -17.53 4.09 -2.75
CA ASN A 50 -16.85 4.02 -1.46
C ASN A 50 -15.34 4.07 -1.60
N ILE A 51 -14.79 3.38 -2.62
CA ILE A 51 -13.36 3.43 -2.91
C ILE A 51 -12.96 4.86 -3.27
N LYS A 52 -13.68 5.50 -4.19
CA LYS A 52 -13.38 6.88 -4.60
C LYS A 52 -13.39 7.84 -3.41
N ASN A 53 -14.39 7.72 -2.54
CA ASN A 53 -14.49 8.57 -1.36
C ASN A 53 -13.29 8.40 -0.43
N LEU A 54 -12.88 7.16 -0.18
CA LEU A 54 -11.73 6.89 0.68
C LEU A 54 -10.45 7.46 0.06
N LEU A 55 -10.25 7.25 -1.23
CA LEU A 55 -9.02 7.67 -1.90
C LEU A 55 -8.88 9.20 -2.01
N THR A 56 -9.95 9.97 -1.85
CA THR A 56 -9.84 11.43 -1.81
C THR A 56 -9.00 11.91 -0.63
N HIS A 57 -8.84 11.09 0.40
CA HIS A 57 -8.06 11.43 1.59
C HIS A 57 -6.62 10.95 1.52
N PHE A 58 -6.23 10.28 0.43
CA PHE A 58 -4.93 9.63 0.30
C PHE A 58 -4.12 10.29 -0.81
N GLU A 59 -2.82 10.43 -0.59
CA GLU A 59 -1.89 10.74 -1.67
C GLU A 59 -1.64 9.47 -2.48
N ILE A 60 -1.64 9.58 -3.81
CA ILE A 60 -1.41 8.44 -4.70
C ILE A 60 -0.08 8.66 -5.42
N PHE A 61 0.86 7.73 -5.22
CA PHE A 61 2.17 7.83 -5.83
C PHE A 61 2.23 7.08 -7.16
N ASN A 62 2.59 7.79 -8.22
CA ASN A 62 2.89 7.16 -9.51
C ASN A 62 4.23 6.44 -9.45
N ILE A 63 4.47 5.58 -10.45
CA ILE A 63 5.74 4.87 -10.58
C ILE A 63 6.76 5.80 -11.22
N THR A 64 7.65 6.35 -10.40
CA THR A 64 8.76 7.17 -10.86
C THR A 64 9.91 6.28 -11.33
N ASN A 65 10.94 6.89 -11.96
CA ASN A 65 12.14 6.14 -12.31
C ASN A 65 12.81 5.52 -11.09
N GLY A 66 12.83 6.23 -9.97
CA GLY A 66 13.39 5.71 -8.72
C GLY A 66 12.63 4.49 -8.23
N ILE A 67 11.30 4.55 -8.24
CA ILE A 67 10.45 3.43 -7.84
C ILE A 67 10.63 2.26 -8.81
N LYS A 68 10.66 2.53 -10.12
CA LYS A 68 10.90 1.49 -11.11
C LYS A 68 12.21 0.73 -10.85
N ASN A 69 13.28 1.47 -10.68
CA ASN A 69 14.60 0.86 -10.48
C ASN A 69 14.67 0.07 -9.17
N ARG A 70 14.08 0.60 -8.10
CA ARG A 70 14.03 -0.10 -6.83
C ARG A 70 13.18 -1.37 -6.91
N THR A 71 12.08 -1.32 -7.65
CA THR A 71 11.23 -2.49 -7.89
C THR A 71 12.03 -3.61 -8.54
N ILE A 72 12.83 -3.28 -9.55
CA ILE A 72 13.67 -4.26 -10.25
C ILE A 72 14.64 -4.91 -9.26
N GLU A 73 15.30 -4.12 -8.41
CA GLU A 73 16.22 -4.64 -7.40
C GLU A 73 15.53 -5.58 -6.42
N ILE A 74 14.36 -5.21 -5.94
CA ILE A 74 13.58 -6.02 -4.99
C ILE A 74 13.22 -7.37 -5.61
N ARG A 75 12.79 -7.36 -6.86
CA ARG A 75 12.44 -8.59 -7.56
C ARG A 75 13.65 -9.50 -7.74
N LYS A 76 14.80 -8.93 -8.13
CA LYS A 76 16.02 -9.71 -8.31
C LYS A 76 16.51 -10.32 -7.01
N THR A 77 16.44 -9.55 -5.93
CA THR A 77 17.02 -9.97 -4.64
C THR A 77 16.08 -10.91 -3.88
N TYR A 78 14.79 -10.64 -3.87
CA TYR A 78 13.85 -11.33 -2.99
C TYR A 78 12.82 -12.19 -3.72
N GLY A 79 12.68 -12.05 -5.04
CA GLY A 79 11.71 -12.84 -5.80
C GLY A 79 10.25 -12.49 -5.51
N ILE A 80 9.98 -11.28 -5.06
CA ILE A 80 8.64 -10.82 -4.72
C ILE A 80 7.89 -10.49 -6.00
N LYS A 81 6.57 -10.73 -6.00
CA LYS A 81 5.69 -10.46 -7.15
C LYS A 81 5.76 -8.98 -7.54
N LEU A 82 5.52 -8.69 -8.82
CA LEU A 82 5.65 -7.34 -9.33
C LEU A 82 4.78 -6.31 -8.59
N PRO A 83 3.48 -6.54 -8.36
CA PRO A 83 2.66 -5.54 -7.67
C PRO A 83 3.19 -5.25 -6.26
N ASP A 84 3.51 -6.29 -5.49
CA ASP A 84 4.03 -6.11 -4.13
C ASP A 84 5.40 -5.44 -4.12
N SER A 85 6.23 -5.74 -5.13
CA SER A 85 7.53 -5.09 -5.26
C SER A 85 7.39 -3.59 -5.53
N ILE A 86 6.41 -3.19 -6.34
CA ILE A 86 6.12 -1.78 -6.61
C ILE A 86 5.68 -1.07 -5.33
N ILE A 87 4.82 -1.71 -4.55
CA ILE A 87 4.35 -1.14 -3.28
C ILE A 87 5.52 -0.95 -2.31
N CYS A 88 6.38 -1.98 -2.17
CA CYS A 88 7.55 -1.89 -1.30
C CYS A 88 8.52 -0.81 -1.76
N ALA A 89 8.79 -0.74 -3.06
CA ALA A 89 9.67 0.29 -3.63
C ALA A 89 9.11 1.69 -3.38
N THR A 90 7.80 1.86 -3.50
CA THR A 90 7.13 3.14 -3.23
C THR A 90 7.36 3.56 -1.78
N ALA A 91 7.20 2.62 -0.84
CA ALA A 91 7.45 2.89 0.57
C ALA A 91 8.90 3.29 0.82
N LEU A 92 9.85 2.56 0.25
CA LEU A 92 11.29 2.83 0.45
C LEU A 92 11.70 4.19 -0.11
N ILE A 93 11.29 4.50 -1.33
CA ILE A 93 11.66 5.76 -1.99
C ILE A 93 11.06 6.97 -1.25
N ASN A 94 9.86 6.82 -0.72
CA ASN A 94 9.15 7.91 -0.03
C ASN A 94 9.36 7.89 1.48
N ARG A 95 10.17 6.95 1.98
CA ARG A 95 10.44 6.81 3.42
C ARG A 95 9.16 6.65 4.22
N ALA A 96 8.20 5.94 3.66
CA ALA A 96 6.93 5.65 4.32
C ALA A 96 7.02 4.34 5.10
N THR A 97 6.19 4.23 6.13
CA THR A 97 5.98 2.96 6.81
C THR A 97 4.90 2.20 6.05
N LEU A 98 5.22 0.98 5.63
CA LEU A 98 4.27 0.12 4.92
C LEU A 98 3.41 -0.63 5.92
N ILE A 99 2.10 -0.59 5.73
CA ILE A 99 1.16 -1.40 6.50
C ILE A 99 0.75 -2.59 5.64
N SER A 100 1.14 -3.77 6.06
CA SER A 100 0.87 -5.00 5.33
C SER A 100 0.92 -6.19 6.27
N ASN A 101 0.04 -7.15 6.04
CA ASN A 101 0.05 -8.41 6.77
C ASN A 101 0.86 -9.50 6.04
N ASP A 102 1.46 -9.18 4.90
CA ASP A 102 2.28 -10.15 4.15
C ASP A 102 3.66 -10.26 4.77
N LYS A 103 3.90 -11.36 5.46
CA LYS A 103 5.15 -11.60 6.18
C LYS A 103 6.36 -11.74 5.26
N GLN A 104 6.17 -12.08 3.99
CA GLN A 104 7.27 -12.18 3.04
C GLN A 104 7.97 -10.85 2.84
N LEU A 105 7.25 -9.75 2.98
CA LEU A 105 7.80 -8.42 2.75
C LEU A 105 8.73 -7.96 3.86
N SER A 106 8.63 -8.56 5.05
CA SER A 106 9.46 -8.16 6.19
C SER A 106 10.93 -8.50 6.02
N LYS A 107 11.29 -9.34 5.06
CA LYS A 107 12.68 -9.67 4.76
C LYS A 107 13.42 -8.59 3.96
N ILE A 108 12.69 -7.62 3.42
CA ILE A 108 13.29 -6.55 2.62
C ILE A 108 14.05 -5.58 3.52
N VAL A 109 15.33 -5.41 3.24
CA VAL A 109 16.21 -4.54 4.03
C VAL A 109 15.74 -3.09 3.93
N ASP A 110 15.81 -2.38 5.04
CA ASP A 110 15.44 -0.97 5.18
C ASP A 110 13.95 -0.66 5.05
N LEU A 111 13.12 -1.66 4.80
CA LEU A 111 11.67 -1.46 4.73
C LEU A 111 11.09 -1.42 6.15
N LYS A 112 10.45 -0.31 6.50
CA LYS A 112 9.66 -0.22 7.73
C LYS A 112 8.29 -0.77 7.45
N ILE A 113 7.92 -1.85 8.13
CA ILE A 113 6.66 -2.53 7.90
C ILE A 113 5.99 -2.85 9.24
N LEU A 114 4.69 -2.62 9.30
CA LEU A 114 3.84 -2.99 10.43
C LEU A 114 2.65 -3.77 9.90
N SER A 115 2.17 -4.72 10.71
CA SER A 115 0.89 -5.36 10.42
C SER A 115 -0.24 -4.38 10.72
N LEU A 116 -1.43 -4.68 10.21
CA LEU A 116 -2.63 -3.89 10.55
C LEU A 116 -2.87 -3.88 12.05
N GLU A 117 -2.72 -5.03 12.69
CA GLU A 117 -2.92 -5.12 14.15
C GLU A 117 -1.94 -4.23 14.91
N GLU A 118 -0.66 -4.27 14.55
CA GLU A 118 0.36 -3.44 15.19
C GLU A 118 0.08 -1.96 15.00
N PHE A 119 -0.36 -1.58 13.80
CA PHE A 119 -0.61 -0.18 13.47
C PHE A 119 -1.86 0.37 14.15
N CYS A 120 -2.92 -0.42 14.24
CA CYS A 120 -4.22 0.02 14.78
C CYS A 120 -4.38 -0.15 16.29
N LYS A 121 -3.34 -0.52 16.97
CA LYS A 121 -3.36 -0.65 18.44
C LYS A 121 -3.58 0.68 19.15
#